data_6b608f7657163f4988efa2cb3dce3bb6
#
_entry.id   6b608f7657163f4988efa2cb3dce3bb6
#
_cell.length_a   1.000
_cell.length_b   1.000
_cell.length_c   1.000
_cell.angle_alpha   90.00
_cell.angle_beta   90.00
_cell.angle_gamma   90.00
#
_symmetry.space_group_name_H-M   'P 1'
#
loop_
_entity.id
_entity.type
_entity.pdbx_description
1 polymer ?
#
loop_
_entity_poly.entity_id
_entity_poly.type
_entity_poly.pdbx_seq_one_letter_code
_entity_poly.pdbx_strand_id
1 'polypeptide(L)'
;MRERTTLGFLFKQISTIYEKEFNRKLRTLGITASQCAVLDYLFTSRKEHVTQRDIEKALSLRNPTVTGLMKRLDEKGFILVVPSNEDKRCKNIYLTEKAYDIQRRMETDRKKLDKMLTLGMNKKEVEALK
;
A
#
# COMPACT_ATOMS: atom_id res chain seq x y z
N MET A 1 7.61 -34.41 4.85
CA MET A 1 8.63 -33.89 3.96
C MET A 1 8.12 -33.59 2.56
N ARG A 2 7.32 -34.46 1.98
CA ARG A 2 6.73 -34.23 0.65
C ARG A 2 5.88 -32.95 0.56
N GLU A 3 5.15 -32.63 1.63
CA GLU A 3 4.32 -31.44 1.69
C GLU A 3 5.11 -30.14 1.61
N ARG A 4 6.35 -30.14 2.07
CA ARG A 4 7.22 -28.94 2.07
C ARG A 4 7.77 -28.59 0.69
N THR A 5 7.56 -29.45 -0.31
CA THR A 5 8.01 -29.22 -1.68
C THR A 5 6.87 -28.91 -2.64
N THR A 6 5.61 -28.90 -2.16
CA THR A 6 4.48 -28.51 -3.01
C THR A 6 4.53 -27.02 -3.32
N LEU A 7 4.04 -26.65 -4.49
CA LEU A 7 3.96 -25.26 -4.91
C LEU A 7 3.14 -24.43 -3.94
N GLY A 8 2.00 -24.96 -3.49
CA GLY A 8 1.14 -24.27 -2.53
C GLY A 8 1.86 -23.91 -1.24
N PHE A 9 2.60 -24.89 -0.69
CA PHE A 9 3.39 -24.65 0.52
C PHE A 9 4.49 -23.61 0.29
N LEU A 10 5.20 -23.71 -0.82
CA LEU A 10 6.27 -22.75 -1.17
C LEU A 10 5.72 -21.34 -1.37
N PHE A 11 4.60 -21.19 -2.06
CA PHE A 11 3.95 -19.89 -2.21
C PHE A 11 3.54 -19.28 -0.89
N LYS A 12 3.00 -20.10 0.00
CA LYS A 12 2.62 -19.65 1.34
C LYS A 12 3.84 -19.18 2.14
N GLN A 13 4.94 -19.93 2.09
CA GLN A 13 6.19 -19.54 2.75
C GLN A 13 6.72 -18.21 2.22
N ILE A 14 6.77 -18.07 0.90
CA ILE A 14 7.23 -16.84 0.25
C ILE A 14 6.35 -15.67 0.65
N SER A 15 5.04 -15.85 0.61
CA SER A 15 4.08 -14.81 1.02
C SER A 15 4.29 -14.38 2.46
N THR A 16 4.48 -15.34 3.37
CA THR A 16 4.72 -15.06 4.80
C THR A 16 6.00 -14.26 5.01
N ILE A 17 7.08 -14.66 4.35
CA ILE A 17 8.38 -13.96 4.43
C ILE A 17 8.26 -12.55 3.85
N TYR A 18 7.60 -12.42 2.71
CA TYR A 18 7.39 -11.13 2.05
C TYR A 18 6.59 -10.17 2.94
N GLU A 19 5.48 -10.63 3.49
CA GLU A 19 4.65 -9.82 4.39
C GLU A 19 5.40 -9.36 5.62
N LYS A 20 6.19 -10.25 6.22
CA LYS A 20 6.99 -9.94 7.41
C LYS A 20 7.99 -8.84 7.12
N GLU A 21 8.74 -8.95 6.01
CA GLU A 21 9.72 -7.95 5.60
C GLU A 21 9.05 -6.65 5.19
N PHE A 22 7.96 -6.72 4.46
CA PHE A 22 7.21 -5.54 4.04
C PHE A 22 6.69 -4.77 5.26
N ASN A 23 6.06 -5.47 6.21
CA ASN A 23 5.55 -4.84 7.42
C ASN A 23 6.67 -4.24 8.28
N ARG A 24 7.82 -4.91 8.33
CA ARG A 24 8.99 -4.38 9.04
C ARG A 24 9.45 -3.05 8.45
N LYS A 25 9.51 -2.97 7.13
CA LYS A 25 9.90 -1.73 6.43
C LYS A 25 8.86 -0.63 6.61
N LEU A 26 7.58 -0.97 6.59
CA LEU A 26 6.51 0.00 6.87
C LEU A 26 6.65 0.58 8.28
N ARG A 27 6.99 -0.25 9.26
CA ARG A 27 7.21 0.24 10.63
C ARG A 27 8.33 1.26 10.69
N THR A 28 9.41 1.08 9.93
CA THR A 28 10.50 2.06 9.88
C THR A 28 10.06 3.40 9.31
N LEU A 29 9.02 3.39 8.48
CA LEU A 29 8.43 4.59 7.89
C LEU A 29 7.29 5.17 8.73
N GLY A 30 6.92 4.50 9.83
CA GLY A 30 5.82 4.93 10.69
C GLY A 30 4.45 4.70 10.08
N ILE A 31 4.30 3.70 9.21
CA ILE A 31 3.06 3.42 8.49
C ILE A 31 2.60 1.99 8.77
N THR A 32 1.29 1.80 8.94
CA THR A 32 0.69 0.46 9.02
C THR A 32 0.33 -0.04 7.63
N ALA A 33 0.08 -1.34 7.49
CA ALA A 33 -0.36 -1.93 6.23
C ALA A 33 -1.66 -1.30 5.70
N SER A 34 -2.62 -1.03 6.59
CA SER A 34 -3.89 -0.40 6.22
C SER A 34 -3.68 1.04 5.74
N GLN A 35 -2.80 1.79 6.40
CA GLN A 35 -2.46 3.14 5.96
C GLN A 35 -1.75 3.12 4.61
N CYS A 36 -0.86 2.15 4.40
CA CYS A 36 -0.19 1.95 3.12
C CYS A 36 -1.19 1.68 2.00
N ALA A 37 -2.21 0.85 2.25
CA ALA A 37 -3.25 0.56 1.27
C ALA A 37 -4.01 1.82 0.84
N VAL A 38 -4.32 2.70 1.78
CA VAL A 38 -4.96 3.99 1.47
C VAL A 38 -4.05 4.86 0.60
N LEU A 39 -2.79 4.98 0.99
CA LEU A 39 -1.81 5.77 0.23
C LEU A 39 -1.63 5.21 -1.18
N ASP A 40 -1.51 3.89 -1.33
CA ASP A 40 -1.40 3.25 -2.64
C ASP A 40 -2.60 3.56 -3.52
N TYR A 41 -3.81 3.50 -2.97
CA TYR A 41 -5.00 3.87 -3.71
C TYR A 41 -4.95 5.32 -4.19
N LEU A 42 -4.55 6.24 -3.31
CA LEU A 42 -4.43 7.65 -3.66
C LEU A 42 -3.36 7.90 -4.74
N PHE A 43 -2.24 7.18 -4.68
CA PHE A 43 -1.18 7.31 -5.68
C PHE A 43 -1.61 6.80 -7.06
N THR A 44 -2.40 5.74 -7.10
CA THR A 44 -2.76 5.07 -8.35
C THR A 44 -4.10 5.52 -8.92
N SER A 45 -4.89 6.25 -8.15
CA SER A 45 -6.19 6.73 -8.60
C SER A 45 -6.05 7.77 -9.71
N ARG A 46 -6.87 7.63 -10.74
CA ARG A 46 -6.93 8.57 -11.86
C ARG A 46 -7.99 9.66 -11.64
N LYS A 47 -8.71 9.59 -10.53
CA LYS A 47 -9.71 10.60 -10.19
C LYS A 47 -9.01 11.89 -9.81
N GLU A 48 -9.53 13.00 -10.32
CA GLU A 48 -9.04 14.32 -9.96
C GLU A 48 -9.29 14.62 -8.48
N HIS A 49 -10.44 14.20 -7.98
CA HIS A 49 -10.85 14.37 -6.58
C HIS A 49 -11.24 13.02 -6.00
N VAL A 50 -10.51 12.57 -5.00
CA VAL A 50 -10.82 11.32 -4.28
C VAL A 50 -11.50 11.67 -2.99
N THR A 51 -12.65 11.02 -2.75
CA THR A 51 -13.42 11.19 -1.51
C THR A 51 -13.19 10.00 -0.58
N GLN A 52 -13.57 10.16 0.69
CA GLN A 52 -13.54 9.04 1.64
C GLN A 52 -14.40 7.87 1.15
N ARG A 53 -15.55 8.14 0.53
CA ARG A 53 -16.41 7.09 -0.01
C ARG A 53 -15.72 6.27 -1.09
N ASP A 54 -14.92 6.92 -1.93
CA ASP A 54 -14.12 6.22 -2.95
C ASP A 54 -13.16 5.22 -2.31
N ILE A 55 -12.52 5.63 -1.21
CA ILE A 55 -11.60 4.77 -0.46
C ILE A 55 -12.34 3.60 0.18
N GLU A 56 -13.49 3.85 0.78
CA GLU A 56 -14.33 2.80 1.38
C GLU A 56 -14.67 1.72 0.36
N LYS A 57 -15.07 2.13 -0.84
CA LYS A 57 -15.41 1.20 -1.92
C LYS A 57 -14.20 0.46 -2.45
N ALA A 58 -13.11 1.18 -2.71
CA ALA A 58 -11.90 0.59 -3.28
C ALA A 58 -11.27 -0.44 -2.36
N LEU A 59 -11.28 -0.19 -1.06
CA LEU A 59 -10.65 -1.08 -0.07
C LEU A 59 -11.64 -2.00 0.63
N SER A 60 -12.93 -1.92 0.29
CA SER A 60 -14.01 -2.69 0.92
C SER A 60 -14.01 -2.54 2.44
N LEU A 61 -13.84 -1.31 2.90
CA LEU A 61 -13.82 -0.95 4.32
C LEU A 61 -15.05 -0.13 4.70
N ARG A 62 -15.42 -0.22 5.96
CA ARG A 62 -16.55 0.53 6.51
C ARG A 62 -16.14 1.95 6.86
N ASN A 63 -17.10 2.85 6.86
CA ASN A 63 -16.88 4.27 7.15
C ASN A 63 -16.09 4.53 8.45
N PRO A 64 -16.42 3.92 9.60
CA PRO A 64 -15.66 4.19 10.84
C PRO A 64 -14.18 3.81 10.72
N THR A 65 -13.88 2.71 10.04
CA THR A 65 -12.49 2.27 9.81
C THR A 65 -11.74 3.28 8.96
N VAL A 66 -12.34 3.71 7.85
CA VAL A 66 -11.71 4.69 6.95
C VAL A 66 -11.57 6.04 7.63
N THR A 67 -12.56 6.47 8.41
CA THR A 67 -12.48 7.71 9.20
C THR A 67 -11.26 7.69 10.12
N GLY A 68 -11.03 6.58 10.82
CA GLY A 68 -9.86 6.42 11.68
C GLY A 68 -8.54 6.46 10.91
N LEU A 69 -8.49 5.80 9.74
CA LEU A 69 -7.31 5.82 8.88
C LEU A 69 -7.01 7.24 8.36
N MET A 70 -8.05 7.95 7.92
CA MET A 70 -7.91 9.33 7.45
C MET A 70 -7.36 10.24 8.55
N LYS A 71 -7.91 10.13 9.75
CA LYS A 71 -7.46 10.92 10.90
C LYS A 71 -5.98 10.71 11.17
N ARG A 72 -5.54 9.46 11.21
CA ARG A 72 -4.12 9.14 11.48
C ARG A 72 -3.20 9.59 10.37
N LEU A 73 -3.59 9.43 9.12
CA LEU A 73 -2.81 9.90 7.99
C LEU A 73 -2.69 11.42 7.96
N ASP A 74 -3.78 12.12 8.30
CA ASP A 74 -3.80 13.57 8.42
C ASP A 74 -2.86 14.03 9.55
N GLU A 75 -2.96 13.42 10.72
CA GLU A 75 -2.09 13.72 11.86
C GLU A 75 -0.61 13.51 11.54
N LYS A 76 -0.29 12.49 10.75
CA LYS A 76 1.07 12.19 10.30
C LYS A 76 1.54 13.10 9.16
N GLY A 77 0.65 13.90 8.60
CA GLY A 77 0.97 14.82 7.52
C GLY A 77 1.08 14.20 6.13
N PHE A 78 0.50 13.01 5.93
CA PHE A 78 0.53 12.33 4.63
C PHE A 78 -0.59 12.75 3.70
N ILE A 79 -1.70 13.23 4.24
CA ILE A 79 -2.85 13.66 3.45
C ILE A 79 -3.32 15.04 3.88
N LEU A 80 -4.01 15.69 2.97
CA LEU A 80 -4.73 16.92 3.21
C LEU A 80 -6.20 16.65 2.89
N VAL A 81 -7.08 16.96 3.84
CA VAL A 81 -8.52 16.77 3.70
C VAL A 81 -9.16 18.14 3.53
N VAL A 82 -9.81 18.36 2.39
CA VAL A 82 -10.38 19.66 2.03
C VAL A 82 -11.86 19.47 1.73
N PRO A 83 -12.75 20.32 2.30
CA PRO A 83 -14.17 20.27 1.94
C PRO A 83 -14.35 20.51 0.43
N SER A 84 -15.26 19.75 -0.17
CA SER A 84 -15.57 19.91 -1.59
C SER A 84 -16.32 21.24 -1.83
N ASN A 85 -15.95 21.96 -2.90
CA ASN A 85 -16.65 23.17 -3.31
C ASN A 85 -18.06 22.87 -3.81
N GLU A 86 -18.27 21.68 -4.36
CA GLU A 86 -19.55 21.26 -4.94
C GLU A 86 -20.54 20.77 -3.89
N ASP A 87 -20.04 20.01 -2.89
CA ASP A 87 -20.87 19.48 -1.82
C ASP A 87 -20.06 19.51 -0.52
N LYS A 88 -20.46 20.40 0.40
CA LYS A 88 -19.78 20.59 1.70
C LYS A 88 -19.84 19.35 2.60
N ARG A 89 -20.73 18.39 2.30
CA ARG A 89 -20.77 17.10 3.02
C ARG A 89 -19.68 16.14 2.58
N CYS A 90 -19.12 16.37 1.39
CA CYS A 90 -18.03 15.56 0.86
C CYS A 90 -16.70 16.27 1.10
N LYS A 91 -15.67 15.48 1.40
CA LYS A 91 -14.32 15.97 1.59
C LYS A 91 -13.43 15.32 0.56
N ASN A 92 -12.61 16.14 -0.09
CA ASN A 92 -11.62 15.68 -1.04
C ASN A 92 -10.31 15.41 -0.29
N ILE A 93 -9.63 14.35 -0.67
CA ILE A 93 -8.41 13.88 -0.01
C ILE A 93 -7.26 13.98 -1.01
N TYR A 94 -6.19 14.64 -0.59
CA TYR A 94 -5.02 14.86 -1.42
C TYR A 94 -3.76 14.36 -0.71
N LEU A 95 -2.79 13.92 -1.50
CA LEU A 95 -1.48 13.53 -0.99
C LEU A 95 -0.60 14.77 -0.79
N THR A 96 0.23 14.73 0.24
CA THR A 96 1.21 15.78 0.53
C THR A 96 2.59 15.41 -0.05
N GLU A 97 3.51 16.36 -0.07
CA GLU A 97 4.90 16.08 -0.47
C GLU A 97 5.54 14.99 0.40
N LYS A 98 5.24 15.00 1.69
CA LYS A 98 5.71 13.97 2.62
C LYS A 98 5.26 12.57 2.16
N ALA A 99 4.03 12.45 1.68
CA ALA A 99 3.52 11.20 1.15
C ALA A 99 4.29 10.75 -0.10
N TYR A 100 4.59 11.67 -1.00
CA TYR A 100 5.38 11.37 -2.19
C TYR A 100 6.81 10.95 -1.84
N ASP A 101 7.43 11.56 -0.84
CA ASP A 101 8.75 11.16 -0.36
C ASP A 101 8.74 9.72 0.17
N ILE A 102 7.73 9.38 0.96
CA ILE A 102 7.54 8.03 1.48
C ILE A 102 7.30 7.04 0.34
N GLN A 103 6.52 7.43 -0.67
CA GLN A 103 6.29 6.59 -1.85
C GLN A 103 7.60 6.21 -2.54
N ARG A 104 8.48 7.15 -2.75
CA ARG A 104 9.77 6.88 -3.37
C ARG A 104 10.58 5.88 -2.58
N ARG A 105 10.56 5.99 -1.25
CA ARG A 105 11.26 5.04 -0.37
C ARG A 105 10.62 3.66 -0.43
N MET A 106 9.29 3.58 -0.42
CA MET A 106 8.57 2.31 -0.54
C MET A 106 8.84 1.62 -1.87
N GLU A 107 8.91 2.37 -2.97
CA GLU A 107 9.24 1.81 -4.29
C GLU A 107 10.66 1.23 -4.31
N THR A 108 11.62 1.91 -3.70
CA THR A 108 12.99 1.39 -3.57
C THR A 108 13.00 0.09 -2.77
N ASP A 109 12.26 0.03 -1.67
CA ASP A 109 12.17 -1.15 -0.83
C ASP A 109 11.47 -2.31 -1.54
N ARG A 110 10.40 -2.02 -2.30
CA ARG A 110 9.72 -3.04 -3.12
C ARG A 110 10.66 -3.66 -4.15
N LYS A 111 11.45 -2.83 -4.82
CA LYS A 111 12.44 -3.30 -5.80
C LYS A 111 13.51 -4.18 -5.15
N LYS A 112 13.97 -3.83 -3.96
CA LYS A 112 14.93 -4.64 -3.20
C LYS A 112 14.36 -5.99 -2.82
N LEU A 113 13.11 -6.02 -2.34
CA LEU A 113 12.42 -7.26 -1.98
C LEU A 113 12.20 -8.13 -3.21
N ASP A 114 11.81 -7.52 -4.32
CA ASP A 114 11.61 -8.23 -5.59
C ASP A 114 12.89 -8.90 -6.07
N LYS A 115 14.02 -8.19 -6.01
CA LYS A 115 15.34 -8.74 -6.34
C LYS A 115 15.72 -9.91 -5.44
N MET A 116 15.40 -9.81 -4.15
CA MET A 116 15.68 -10.86 -3.18
C MET A 116 14.89 -12.14 -3.51
N LEU A 117 13.62 -11.99 -3.91
CA LEU A 117 12.76 -13.12 -4.27
C LEU A 117 13.21 -13.82 -5.55
N THR A 118 13.86 -13.10 -6.45
CA THR A 118 14.29 -13.62 -7.75
C THR A 118 15.80 -13.81 -7.86
N LEU A 119 16.50 -13.84 -6.71
CA LEU A 119 17.94 -14.03 -6.67
C LEU A 119 18.33 -15.37 -7.29
N GLY A 120 19.28 -15.35 -8.22
CA GLY A 120 19.70 -16.54 -8.95
C GLY A 120 18.87 -16.85 -10.19
N MET A 121 17.83 -16.07 -10.48
CA MET A 121 17.02 -16.22 -11.67
C MET A 121 17.47 -15.24 -12.78
N ASN A 122 17.41 -15.69 -14.03
CA ASN A 122 17.69 -14.81 -15.18
C ASN A 122 16.41 -14.08 -15.60
N LYS A 123 16.52 -13.15 -16.55
CA LYS A 123 15.38 -12.34 -17.02
C LYS A 123 14.24 -13.18 -17.59
N LYS A 124 14.58 -14.23 -18.36
CA LYS A 124 13.58 -15.13 -18.95
C LYS A 124 12.80 -15.87 -17.89
N GLU A 125 13.50 -16.37 -16.86
CA GLU A 125 12.88 -17.09 -15.75
C GLU A 125 11.94 -16.17 -14.97
N VAL A 126 12.37 -14.94 -14.67
CA VAL A 126 11.54 -13.95 -13.96
C VAL A 126 10.28 -13.61 -14.77
N GLU A 127 10.43 -13.37 -16.08
CA GLU A 127 9.29 -13.05 -16.94
C GLU A 127 8.32 -14.24 -17.07
N ALA A 128 8.86 -15.46 -17.11
CA ALA A 128 8.02 -16.66 -17.13
C ALA A 128 7.23 -16.83 -15.83
N LEU A 129 7.79 -16.38 -14.71
CA LEU A 129 7.14 -16.45 -13.40
C LEU A 129 6.00 -15.43 -13.26
N LYS A 130 6.14 -14.28 -13.89
CA LYS A 130 5.10 -13.25 -13.89
C LYS A 130 3.91 -13.63 -14.75
#